data_ed6e6dd0861ec9271f822b62d2c92dae
#
_entry.id   ed6e6dd0861ec9271f822b62d2c92dae
#
_cell.length_a   1.000
_cell.length_b   1.000
_cell.length_c   1.000
_cell.angle_alpha   90.00
_cell.angle_beta   90.00
_cell.angle_gamma   90.00
#
_symmetry.space_group_name_H-M   'P 1'
#
loop_
_entity.id
_entity.type
_entity.pdbx_description
1 polymer ?
#
loop_
_entity_poly.entity_id
_entity_poly.type
_entity_poly.pdbx_seq_one_letter_code
_entity_poly.pdbx_strand_id
1 'polypeptide(L)'
;FQKTAIDLNIRNFDKVEDSWLHKYYQTANRLATYNYLKVSGYNPHLVFLYFINDQHKGKTCPSQVSEWENVLSIQNKDMGIDEVFINERVYNLFIDARSDIKCWTSSSVEFFLL
;
A
#
# COMPACT_ATOMS: atom_id res chain seq x y z
N PHE A 1 0.61 -2.40 -16.36
CA PHE A 1 0.78 -1.26 -15.44
C PHE A 1 1.12 0.08 -16.11
N GLN A 2 1.40 0.10 -17.40
CA GLN A 2 1.74 1.35 -18.11
C GLN A 2 0.64 2.40 -17.99
N LYS A 3 -0.62 1.99 -18.17
CA LYS A 3 -1.74 2.92 -18.03
C LYS A 3 -1.83 3.52 -16.63
N THR A 4 -1.65 2.68 -15.62
CA THR A 4 -1.62 3.13 -14.22
C THR A 4 -0.51 4.15 -14.00
N ALA A 5 0.66 3.89 -14.55
CA ALA A 5 1.80 4.80 -14.42
C ALA A 5 1.52 6.15 -15.08
N ILE A 6 0.90 6.14 -16.24
CA ILE A 6 0.53 7.38 -16.95
C ILE A 6 -0.51 8.15 -16.11
N ASP A 7 -1.56 7.48 -15.69
CA ASP A 7 -2.67 8.12 -14.96
C ASP A 7 -2.24 8.66 -13.60
N LEU A 8 -1.27 8.01 -12.95
CA LEU A 8 -0.72 8.44 -11.67
C LEU A 8 0.52 9.34 -11.79
N ASN A 9 0.88 9.73 -13.01
CA ASN A 9 2.02 10.60 -13.28
C ASN A 9 3.36 10.07 -12.77
N ILE A 10 3.59 8.78 -12.93
CA ILE A 10 4.87 8.18 -12.55
C ILE A 10 5.89 8.44 -13.65
N ARG A 11 6.91 9.23 -13.33
CA ARG A 11 7.95 9.58 -14.28
C ARG A 11 8.95 8.45 -14.45
N ASN A 12 9.44 8.28 -15.69
CA ASN A 12 10.45 7.27 -16.02
C ASN A 12 10.04 5.87 -15.60
N PHE A 13 8.79 5.50 -15.85
CA PHE A 13 8.25 4.20 -15.46
C PHE A 13 9.08 3.05 -16.04
N ASP A 14 9.64 3.21 -17.22
CA ASP A 14 10.51 2.23 -17.85
C ASP A 14 11.69 1.82 -16.95
N LYS A 15 12.18 2.73 -16.10
CA LYS A 15 13.27 2.45 -15.18
C LYS A 15 12.83 1.72 -13.91
N VAL A 16 11.57 1.82 -13.55
CA VAL A 16 11.04 1.22 -12.33
C VAL A 16 10.06 0.08 -12.60
N GLU A 17 9.75 -0.19 -13.85
CA GLU A 17 8.78 -1.20 -14.26
C GLU A 17 9.07 -2.57 -13.67
N ASP A 18 10.35 -2.96 -13.62
CA ASP A 18 10.75 -4.25 -13.10
C ASP A 18 10.32 -4.44 -11.64
N SER A 19 10.45 -3.39 -10.82
CA SER A 19 10.04 -3.46 -9.42
C SER A 19 8.52 -3.61 -9.29
N TRP A 20 7.75 -3.02 -10.20
CA TRP A 20 6.30 -3.18 -10.27
C TRP A 20 5.90 -4.61 -10.67
N LEU A 21 6.63 -5.19 -11.61
CA LEU A 21 6.31 -6.51 -12.15
C LEU A 21 6.71 -7.66 -11.21
N HIS A 22 7.69 -7.44 -10.34
CA HIS A 22 8.28 -8.50 -9.54
C HIS A 22 8.22 -8.21 -8.03
N LYS A 23 9.14 -7.42 -7.53
CA LYS A 23 9.32 -7.25 -6.09
C LYS A 23 8.07 -6.70 -5.38
N TYR A 24 7.40 -5.75 -6.00
CA TYR A 24 6.24 -5.07 -5.42
C TYR A 24 4.97 -5.30 -6.21
N TYR A 25 4.84 -6.47 -6.80
CA TYR A 25 3.72 -6.81 -7.66
C TYR A 25 2.36 -6.64 -6.98
N GLN A 26 2.25 -7.03 -5.72
CA GLN A 26 0.97 -6.91 -5.00
C GLN A 26 0.58 -5.44 -4.79
N THR A 27 1.52 -4.60 -4.41
CA THR A 27 1.29 -3.16 -4.28
C THR A 27 0.91 -2.56 -5.63
N ALA A 28 1.64 -2.93 -6.68
CA ALA A 28 1.36 -2.49 -8.04
C ALA A 28 -0.07 -2.87 -8.48
N ASN A 29 -0.48 -4.08 -8.18
CA ASN A 29 -1.81 -4.59 -8.52
C ASN A 29 -2.91 -3.81 -7.81
N ARG A 30 -2.72 -3.47 -6.55
CA ARG A 30 -3.67 -2.67 -5.79
C ARG A 30 -3.78 -1.25 -6.32
N LEU A 31 -2.65 -0.66 -6.68
CA LEU A 31 -2.64 0.67 -7.30
C LEU A 31 -3.33 0.66 -8.65
N ALA A 32 -3.14 -0.40 -9.46
CA ALA A 32 -3.81 -0.54 -10.74
C ALA A 32 -5.33 -0.67 -10.56
N THR A 33 -5.78 -1.42 -9.58
CA THR A 33 -7.21 -1.56 -9.26
C THR A 33 -7.79 -0.22 -8.80
N TYR A 34 -7.10 0.47 -7.92
CA TYR A 34 -7.49 1.81 -7.48
C TYR A 34 -7.63 2.75 -8.68
N ASN A 35 -6.63 2.78 -9.53
CA ASN A 35 -6.65 3.63 -10.72
C ASN A 35 -7.80 3.27 -11.68
N TYR A 36 -8.03 1.98 -11.90
CA TYR A 36 -9.12 1.53 -12.73
C TYR A 36 -10.47 2.04 -12.22
N LEU A 37 -10.71 1.93 -10.93
CA LEU A 37 -11.95 2.42 -10.33
C LEU A 37 -12.08 3.94 -10.45
N LYS A 38 -10.98 4.65 -10.24
CA LYS A 38 -10.95 6.10 -10.33
C LYS A 38 -11.30 6.59 -11.74
N VAL A 39 -10.67 6.02 -12.76
CA VAL A 39 -10.92 6.43 -14.15
C VAL A 39 -12.28 5.94 -14.64
N SER A 40 -12.87 4.96 -14.00
CA SER A 40 -14.22 4.47 -14.31
C SER A 40 -15.33 5.32 -13.68
N GLY A 41 -14.98 6.40 -13.01
CA GLY A 41 -15.94 7.32 -12.42
C GLY A 41 -16.30 7.05 -10.97
N TYR A 42 -15.69 6.06 -10.35
CA TYR A 42 -15.86 5.80 -8.92
C TYR A 42 -14.98 6.73 -8.10
N ASN A 43 -15.22 6.73 -6.80
CA ASN A 43 -14.47 7.56 -5.86
C ASN A 43 -13.77 6.65 -4.84
N PRO A 44 -12.77 5.86 -5.28
CA PRO A 44 -12.18 4.85 -4.43
C PRO A 44 -11.25 5.44 -3.38
N HIS A 45 -11.14 4.72 -2.27
CA HIS A 45 -10.11 4.93 -1.27
C HIS A 45 -9.30 3.65 -1.18
N LEU A 46 -7.99 3.75 -1.24
CA LEU A 46 -7.09 2.61 -1.06
C LEU A 46 -6.41 2.73 0.29
N VAL A 47 -6.57 1.73 1.13
CA VAL A 47 -5.94 1.68 2.44
C VAL A 47 -5.01 0.47 2.50
N PHE A 48 -3.73 0.74 2.72
CA PHE A 48 -2.76 -0.31 3.01
C PHE A 48 -2.69 -0.50 4.51
N LEU A 49 -2.88 -1.73 4.94
CA LEU A 49 -2.83 -2.11 6.36
C LEU A 49 -1.51 -2.77 6.67
N TYR A 50 -0.81 -2.23 7.66
CA TYR A 50 0.47 -2.77 8.14
C TYR A 50 0.36 -3.08 9.62
N PHE A 51 0.76 -4.30 9.99
CA PHE A 51 0.74 -4.71 11.38
C PHE A 51 2.11 -4.57 12.01
N ILE A 52 2.14 -4.07 13.23
CA ILE A 52 3.34 -4.06 14.07
C ILE A 52 3.14 -5.07 15.20
N ASN A 53 4.24 -5.66 15.67
CA ASN A 53 4.23 -6.66 16.74
C ASN A 53 3.38 -7.90 16.42
N ASP A 54 3.23 -8.22 15.15
CA ASP A 54 2.54 -9.43 14.72
C ASP A 54 3.48 -10.63 14.90
N GLN A 55 3.03 -11.61 15.67
CA GLN A 55 3.84 -12.79 15.95
C GLN A 55 3.49 -13.92 15.00
N HIS A 56 4.21 -13.98 13.90
CA HIS A 56 4.17 -15.12 13.00
C HIS A 56 5.40 -16.00 13.20
N LYS A 57 5.19 -17.32 13.23
CA LYS A 57 6.29 -18.28 13.35
C LYS A 57 7.33 -18.04 12.25
N GLY A 58 8.59 -17.83 12.66
CA GLY A 58 9.72 -17.71 11.75
C GLY A 58 9.83 -16.41 10.99
N LYS A 59 8.98 -15.41 11.27
CA LYS A 59 9.05 -14.10 10.62
C LYS A 59 9.29 -13.00 11.64
N THR A 60 10.21 -12.10 11.32
CA THR A 60 10.43 -10.90 12.09
C THR A 60 9.46 -9.84 11.62
N CYS A 61 8.65 -9.32 12.52
CA CYS A 61 7.71 -8.26 12.24
C CYS A 61 8.21 -6.95 12.88
N PRO A 62 8.08 -5.81 12.21
CA PRO A 62 8.41 -4.53 12.82
C PRO A 62 7.67 -4.31 14.14
N SER A 63 8.37 -3.73 15.10
CA SER A 63 7.81 -3.42 16.42
C SER A 63 7.37 -1.97 16.54
N GLN A 64 7.76 -1.13 15.60
CA GLN A 64 7.46 0.30 15.59
C GLN A 64 7.05 0.76 14.20
N VAL A 65 6.22 1.80 14.17
CA VAL A 65 5.79 2.43 12.91
C VAL A 65 6.99 2.94 12.10
N SER A 66 8.01 3.47 12.77
CA SER A 66 9.21 3.97 12.08
C SER A 66 9.93 2.91 11.26
N GLU A 67 9.91 1.67 11.69
CA GLU A 67 10.51 0.56 10.93
C GLU A 67 9.73 0.32 9.63
N TRP A 68 8.41 0.35 9.69
CA TRP A 68 7.57 0.27 8.49
C TRP A 68 7.77 1.46 7.57
N GLU A 69 7.87 2.66 8.12
CA GLU A 69 8.09 3.87 7.32
C GLU A 69 9.40 3.78 6.52
N ASN A 70 10.46 3.21 7.10
CA ASN A 70 11.71 2.99 6.40
C ASN A 70 11.54 2.00 5.23
N VAL A 71 10.85 0.89 5.46
CA VAL A 71 10.59 -0.11 4.43
C VAL A 71 9.75 0.50 3.30
N LEU A 72 8.73 1.24 3.65
CA LEU A 72 7.84 1.87 2.68
C LEU A 72 8.52 2.99 1.90
N SER A 73 9.45 3.71 2.53
CA SER A 73 10.25 4.72 1.85
C SER A 73 11.10 4.08 0.75
N ILE A 74 11.71 2.94 1.04
CA ILE A 74 12.49 2.19 0.04
C ILE A 74 11.58 1.71 -1.08
N GLN A 75 10.42 1.14 -0.75
CA GLN A 75 9.44 0.68 -1.74
C GLN A 75 9.00 1.83 -2.65
N ASN A 76 8.65 2.96 -2.07
CA ASN A 76 8.17 4.12 -2.83
C ASN A 76 9.24 4.61 -3.80
N LYS A 77 10.49 4.66 -3.35
CA LYS A 77 11.61 5.05 -4.20
C LYS A 77 11.82 4.05 -5.33
N ASP A 78 11.82 2.76 -5.01
CA ASP A 78 12.01 1.71 -6.01
C ASP A 78 10.89 1.69 -7.06
N MET A 79 9.68 2.03 -6.67
CA MET A 79 8.54 2.07 -7.57
C MET A 79 8.34 3.42 -8.25
N GLY A 80 9.11 4.43 -7.88
CA GLY A 80 8.97 5.78 -8.44
C GLY A 80 7.69 6.48 -8.03
N ILE A 81 7.12 6.11 -6.88
CA ILE A 81 5.84 6.65 -6.40
C ILE A 81 5.99 7.66 -5.27
N ASP A 82 7.20 8.14 -5.03
CA ASP A 82 7.43 9.22 -4.08
C ASP A 82 6.60 10.45 -4.50
N GLU A 83 5.89 11.02 -3.56
CA GLU A 83 5.09 12.24 -3.75
C GLU A 83 3.93 12.11 -4.74
N VAL A 84 3.72 10.94 -5.36
CA VAL A 84 2.65 10.73 -6.34
C VAL A 84 1.27 10.84 -5.71
N PHE A 85 1.14 10.58 -4.41
CA PHE A 85 -0.15 10.44 -3.75
C PHE A 85 -0.63 11.68 -3.00
N ILE A 86 -0.01 12.84 -3.23
CA ILE A 86 -0.40 14.08 -2.51
C ILE A 86 -1.89 14.39 -2.68
N ASN A 87 -2.44 14.15 -3.86
CA ASN A 87 -3.84 14.39 -4.16
C ASN A 87 -4.64 13.10 -4.38
N GLU A 88 -4.06 11.97 -4.02
CA GLU A 88 -4.70 10.68 -4.20
C GLU A 88 -5.25 10.17 -2.87
N ARG A 89 -6.28 9.33 -2.95
CA ARG A 89 -6.93 8.74 -1.76
C ARG A 89 -6.31 7.39 -1.43
N VAL A 90 -5.00 7.44 -1.18
CA VAL A 90 -4.20 6.27 -0.81
C VAL A 90 -3.63 6.52 0.58
N TYR A 91 -3.87 5.59 1.48
CA TYR A 91 -3.53 5.74 2.90
C TYR A 91 -2.75 4.53 3.40
N ASN A 92 -1.86 4.78 4.34
CA ASN A 92 -1.20 3.74 5.11
C ASN A 92 -1.75 3.75 6.53
N LEU A 93 -2.17 2.60 7.02
CA LEU A 93 -2.67 2.44 8.37
C LEU A 93 -1.84 1.40 9.11
N PHE A 94 -1.32 1.78 10.28
CA PHE A 94 -0.47 0.91 11.09
C PHE A 94 -1.27 0.45 12.31
N ILE A 95 -1.27 -0.85 12.54
CA ILE A 95 -2.07 -1.46 13.60
C ILE A 95 -1.17 -2.33 14.46
N ASP A 96 -1.20 -2.09 15.77
CA ASP A 96 -0.46 -2.92 16.73
C ASP A 96 -1.25 -4.20 16.98
N ALA A 97 -0.69 -5.33 16.54
CA ALA A 97 -1.33 -6.64 16.69
C ALA A 97 -1.42 -7.11 18.14
N ARG A 98 -0.68 -6.48 19.07
CA ARG A 98 -0.80 -6.74 20.50
C ARG A 98 -1.94 -5.97 21.15
N SER A 99 -2.35 -4.87 20.51
CA SER A 99 -3.52 -4.16 21.01
C SER A 99 -4.70 -5.09 20.87
N ASP A 100 -5.61 -4.95 21.77
CA ASP A 100 -6.71 -5.86 22.00
C ASP A 100 -7.49 -6.14 20.70
N ILE A 101 -7.11 -7.21 20.02
CA ILE A 101 -7.78 -7.67 18.80
C ILE A 101 -9.28 -7.88 19.04
N LYS A 102 -9.69 -8.04 20.29
CA LYS A 102 -11.10 -8.14 20.67
C LYS A 102 -11.91 -6.89 20.33
N CYS A 103 -11.23 -5.74 20.14
CA CYS A 103 -11.88 -4.52 19.70
C CYS A 103 -12.19 -4.52 18.19
N TRP A 104 -11.70 -5.51 17.45
CA TRP A 104 -11.94 -5.61 16.03
C TRP A 104 -13.29 -6.26 15.79
N THR A 105 -14.26 -5.46 15.46
CA THR A 105 -15.53 -5.97 14.97
C THR A 105 -15.34 -6.37 13.51
N SER A 106 -16.10 -7.37 13.08
CA SER A 106 -16.08 -7.80 11.69
C SER A 106 -16.34 -6.66 10.70
N SER A 107 -17.18 -5.72 11.08
CA SER A 107 -17.50 -4.57 10.24
C SER A 107 -16.30 -3.64 10.05
N SER A 108 -15.47 -3.44 11.07
CA SER A 108 -14.26 -2.63 10.96
C SER A 108 -13.22 -3.30 10.06
N VAL A 109 -13.07 -4.62 10.18
CA VAL A 109 -12.16 -5.40 9.36
C VAL A 109 -12.60 -5.35 7.89
N GLU A 110 -13.90 -5.52 7.62
CA GLU A 110 -14.44 -5.45 6.27
C GLU A 110 -14.18 -4.10 5.62
N PHE A 111 -14.30 -3.02 6.36
CA PHE A 111 -14.03 -1.68 5.84
C PHE A 111 -12.59 -1.55 5.33
N PHE A 112 -11.62 -2.13 6.02
CA PHE A 112 -10.22 -2.02 5.65
C PHE A 112 -9.77 -3.05 4.62
N LEU A 113 -10.50 -4.13 4.43
CA LEU A 113 -10.18 -5.15 3.43
C LEU A 113 -10.75 -4.88 2.04
N LEU A 114 -11.60 -3.90 1.95
CA LEU A 114 -12.12 -3.44 0.67
C LEU A 114 -11.06 -2.68 -0.10
#